data_9f876afa724190da8021292fff6f2efa
#
_entry.id   9f876afa724190da8021292fff6f2efa
#
_cell.length_a   1.000
_cell.length_b   1.000
_cell.length_c   1.000
_cell.angle_alpha   90.00
_cell.angle_beta   90.00
_cell.angle_gamma   90.00
#
_symmetry.space_group_name_H-M   'P 1'
#
loop_
_entity.id
_entity.type
_entity.pdbx_description
1 polymer ?
#
loop_
_entity_poly.entity_id
_entity_poly.type
_entity_poly.pdbx_seq_one_letter_code
_entity_poly.pdbx_strand_id
1 'polypeptide(L)'
;LSENERILADRDRLLRLRDEAHAGNLTDTADAAWLEAIADRYGVKRSFPDAFAELVRRVDAVPPSLALGQAALETGWGTSAVAQRSHAMFGQMIAISDDRSIVRRFGHLAHAVEAYAVNLNTHKAYNRFRAKRADQRAKGQVPDGFELALTLSNYSERKNDYVRDIRGIIRANRFRPLDSARLGG
;
A
#
# COMPACT_ATOMS: atom_id res chain seq x y z
N LEU A 1 10.98 1.81 3.47
CA LEU A 1 11.25 2.71 2.34
C LEU A 1 11.53 1.92 1.05
N SER A 2 12.40 0.89 1.07
CA SER A 2 12.77 0.11 -0.13
C SER A 2 11.58 -0.42 -0.93
N GLU A 3 10.54 -0.94 -0.27
CA GLU A 3 9.32 -1.37 -0.96
C GLU A 3 8.60 -0.20 -1.66
N ASN A 4 8.53 0.96 -1.02
CA ASN A 4 7.94 2.15 -1.64
C ASN A 4 8.74 2.63 -2.86
N GLU A 5 10.05 2.56 -2.83
CA GLU A 5 10.89 2.92 -3.98
C GLU A 5 10.66 2.00 -5.16
N ARG A 6 10.55 0.68 -4.91
CA ARG A 6 10.20 -0.28 -5.92
C ARG A 6 8.80 0.00 -6.53
N ILE A 7 7.80 0.26 -5.67
CA ILE A 7 6.45 0.60 -6.14
C ILE A 7 6.44 1.91 -6.93
N LEU A 8 7.21 2.90 -6.53
CA LEU A 8 7.30 4.19 -7.24
C LEU A 8 8.00 4.04 -8.58
N ALA A 9 9.03 3.21 -8.69
CA ALA A 9 9.66 2.89 -9.97
C ALA A 9 8.68 2.18 -10.93
N ASP A 10 7.89 1.22 -10.42
CA ASP A 10 6.81 0.58 -11.17
C ASP A 10 5.77 1.63 -11.62
N ARG A 11 5.42 2.57 -10.74
CA ARG A 11 4.49 3.65 -11.04
C ARG A 11 5.00 4.58 -12.14
N ASP A 12 6.24 4.99 -12.09
CA ASP A 12 6.85 5.87 -13.09
C ASP A 12 6.88 5.19 -14.46
N ARG A 13 7.23 3.90 -14.52
CA ARG A 13 7.13 3.11 -15.74
C ARG A 13 5.70 3.02 -16.27
N LEU A 14 4.74 2.76 -15.37
CA LEU A 14 3.32 2.67 -15.71
C LEU A 14 2.79 3.98 -16.32
N LEU A 15 3.15 5.13 -15.74
CA LEU A 15 2.74 6.43 -16.23
C LEU A 15 3.32 6.73 -17.61
N ARG A 16 4.58 6.42 -17.84
CA ARG A 16 5.24 6.55 -19.15
C ARG A 16 4.53 5.69 -20.21
N LEU A 17 4.32 4.40 -19.92
CA LEU A 17 3.66 3.47 -20.85
C LEU A 17 2.19 3.84 -21.14
N ARG A 18 1.50 4.39 -20.15
CA ARG A 18 0.15 4.95 -20.37
C ARG A 18 0.19 6.09 -21.41
N ASP A 19 1.12 7.02 -21.26
CA ASP A 19 1.23 8.18 -22.14
C ASP A 19 1.66 7.75 -23.55
N GLU A 20 2.55 6.77 -23.68
CA GLU A 20 2.92 6.16 -24.96
C GLU A 20 1.73 5.43 -25.61
N ALA A 21 0.93 4.69 -24.84
CA ALA A 21 -0.27 4.03 -25.34
C ALA A 21 -1.32 5.04 -25.86
N HIS A 22 -1.53 6.14 -25.13
CA HIS A 22 -2.44 7.20 -25.56
C HIS A 22 -1.95 7.91 -26.84
N ALA A 23 -0.64 7.97 -27.06
CA ALA A 23 -0.04 8.52 -28.28
C ALA A 23 0.01 7.49 -29.45
N GLY A 24 -0.44 6.25 -29.22
CA GLY A 24 -0.36 5.18 -30.23
C GLY A 24 1.05 4.61 -30.44
N ASN A 25 1.98 4.88 -29.55
CA ASN A 25 3.41 4.55 -29.66
C ASN A 25 3.83 3.30 -28.88
N LEU A 26 2.89 2.62 -28.21
CA LEU A 26 3.18 1.40 -27.44
C LEU A 26 3.35 0.22 -28.42
N THR A 27 4.58 -0.04 -28.85
CA THR A 27 4.91 -1.07 -29.84
C THR A 27 5.82 -2.17 -29.28
N ASP A 28 6.45 -1.95 -28.12
CA ASP A 28 7.37 -2.91 -27.52
C ASP A 28 6.62 -4.06 -26.84
N THR A 29 6.93 -5.29 -27.25
CA THR A 29 6.34 -6.52 -26.70
C THR A 29 6.75 -6.76 -25.24
N ALA A 30 7.94 -6.32 -24.82
CA ALA A 30 8.41 -6.45 -23.45
C ALA A 30 7.63 -5.48 -22.53
N ASP A 31 7.29 -4.27 -22.98
CA ASP A 31 6.45 -3.35 -22.24
C ASP A 31 5.00 -3.86 -22.16
N ALA A 32 4.47 -4.46 -23.23
CA ALA A 32 3.16 -5.09 -23.20
C ALA A 32 3.11 -6.26 -22.18
N ALA A 33 4.11 -7.14 -22.19
CA ALA A 33 4.21 -8.23 -21.22
C ALA A 33 4.34 -7.72 -19.77
N TRP A 34 5.09 -6.64 -19.56
CA TRP A 34 5.20 -6.02 -18.24
C TRP A 34 3.87 -5.41 -17.77
N LEU A 35 3.10 -4.79 -18.67
CA LEU A 35 1.76 -4.26 -18.36
C LEU A 35 0.81 -5.37 -17.93
N GLU A 36 0.81 -6.51 -18.59
CA GLU A 36 0.02 -7.67 -18.18
C GLU A 36 0.44 -8.18 -16.80
N ALA A 37 1.75 -8.32 -16.56
CA ALA A 37 2.28 -8.78 -15.28
C ALA A 37 1.93 -7.82 -14.12
N ILE A 38 2.00 -6.50 -14.32
CA ILE A 38 1.64 -5.52 -13.29
C ILE A 38 0.13 -5.51 -13.06
N ALA A 39 -0.69 -5.66 -14.10
CA ALA A 39 -2.14 -5.77 -13.99
C ALA A 39 -2.52 -7.00 -13.14
N ASP A 40 -1.90 -8.13 -13.40
CA ASP A 40 -2.11 -9.38 -12.66
C ASP A 40 -1.69 -9.22 -11.17
N ARG A 41 -0.50 -8.68 -10.92
CA ARG A 41 0.02 -8.42 -9.56
C ARG A 41 -0.93 -7.55 -8.74
N TYR A 42 -1.52 -6.53 -9.35
CA TYR A 42 -2.44 -5.60 -8.68
C TYR A 42 -3.92 -5.98 -8.83
N GLY A 43 -4.22 -7.15 -9.41
CA GLY A 43 -5.56 -7.70 -9.55
C GLY A 43 -6.50 -6.84 -10.41
N VAL A 44 -5.98 -6.24 -11.47
CA VAL A 44 -6.76 -5.48 -12.45
C VAL A 44 -7.09 -6.38 -13.62
N LYS A 45 -8.36 -6.74 -13.77
CA LYS A 45 -8.86 -7.69 -14.79
C LYS A 45 -9.46 -6.99 -16.02
N ARG A 46 -9.07 -5.76 -16.28
CA ARG A 46 -9.51 -5.00 -17.45
C ARG A 46 -8.44 -5.08 -18.52
N SER A 47 -8.87 -5.07 -19.78
CA SER A 47 -7.95 -4.92 -20.92
C SER A 47 -7.42 -3.49 -21.02
N PHE A 48 -6.26 -3.33 -21.67
CA PHE A 48 -5.74 -2.01 -22.00
C PHE A 48 -6.49 -1.44 -23.22
N PRO A 49 -6.76 -0.11 -23.27
CA PRO A 49 -6.25 0.92 -22.36
C PRO A 49 -7.04 1.13 -21.05
N ASP A 50 -8.21 0.52 -20.87
CA ASP A 50 -9.10 0.77 -19.72
C ASP A 50 -8.47 0.40 -18.36
N ALA A 51 -7.49 -0.51 -18.37
CA ALA A 51 -6.75 -0.92 -17.16
C ALA A 51 -5.93 0.21 -16.54
N PHE A 52 -5.43 1.17 -17.34
CA PHE A 52 -4.51 2.20 -16.85
C PHE A 52 -5.06 3.03 -15.71
N ALA A 53 -6.31 3.48 -15.81
CA ALA A 53 -6.93 4.31 -14.79
C ALA A 53 -6.95 3.64 -13.40
N GLU A 54 -7.28 2.34 -13.34
CA GLU A 54 -7.30 1.60 -12.09
C GLU A 54 -5.89 1.22 -11.64
N LEU A 55 -4.98 0.87 -12.55
CA LEU A 55 -3.59 0.58 -12.23
C LEU A 55 -2.90 1.79 -11.59
N VAL A 56 -3.05 2.98 -12.16
CA VAL A 56 -2.48 4.24 -11.62
C VAL A 56 -2.99 4.53 -10.19
N ARG A 57 -4.21 4.09 -9.86
CA ARG A 57 -4.75 4.22 -8.49
C ARG A 57 -4.19 3.17 -7.53
N ARG A 58 -3.84 1.97 -8.04
CA ARG A 58 -3.34 0.85 -7.22
C ARG A 58 -1.83 0.86 -7.07
N VAL A 59 -1.09 1.14 -8.13
CA VAL A 59 0.38 1.17 -8.13
C VAL A 59 0.86 2.49 -7.54
N ASP A 60 0.91 2.58 -6.21
CA ASP A 60 1.41 3.76 -5.51
C ASP A 60 1.89 3.41 -4.10
N ALA A 61 2.82 4.19 -3.58
CA ALA A 61 3.43 4.02 -2.28
C ALA A 61 2.40 4.11 -1.14
N VAL A 62 2.67 3.39 -0.07
CA VAL A 62 1.97 3.56 1.22
C VAL A 62 2.82 4.48 2.08
N PRO A 63 2.26 5.60 2.61
CA PRO A 63 3.03 6.54 3.41
C PRO A 63 3.71 5.87 4.60
N PRO A 64 5.03 6.07 4.79
CA PRO A 64 5.76 5.50 5.92
C PRO A 64 5.18 5.85 7.29
N SER A 65 4.67 7.07 7.46
CA SER A 65 4.02 7.48 8.72
C SER A 65 2.84 6.60 9.07
N LEU A 66 2.02 6.23 8.07
CA LEU A 66 0.88 5.35 8.24
C LEU A 66 1.32 3.92 8.57
N ALA A 67 2.27 3.38 7.81
CA ALA A 67 2.79 2.03 8.04
C ALA A 67 3.40 1.89 9.45
N LEU A 68 4.18 2.88 9.89
CA LEU A 68 4.76 2.90 11.24
C LEU A 68 3.69 3.02 12.33
N GLY A 69 2.69 3.89 12.13
CA GLY A 69 1.58 4.04 13.06
C GLY A 69 0.77 2.75 13.24
N GLN A 70 0.48 2.06 12.14
CA GLN A 70 -0.20 0.76 12.18
C GLN A 70 0.67 -0.33 12.80
N ALA A 71 1.94 -0.45 12.39
CA ALA A 71 2.85 -1.43 12.97
C ALA A 71 3.04 -1.22 14.48
N ALA A 72 3.18 0.01 14.96
CA ALA A 72 3.28 0.33 16.37
C ALA A 72 2.02 -0.11 17.15
N LEU A 73 0.84 0.18 16.61
CA LEU A 73 -0.44 -0.18 17.24
C LEU A 73 -0.65 -1.69 17.26
N GLU A 74 -0.47 -2.38 16.13
CA GLU A 74 -0.72 -3.83 15.98
C GLU A 74 0.23 -4.69 16.80
N THR A 75 1.45 -4.22 17.04
CA THR A 75 2.49 -5.01 17.71
C THR A 75 2.81 -4.55 19.13
N GLY A 76 2.13 -3.50 19.61
CA GLY A 76 2.52 -2.86 20.86
C GLY A 76 3.97 -2.38 20.81
N TRP A 77 4.34 -1.62 19.79
CA TRP A 77 5.71 -1.13 19.54
C TRP A 77 6.75 -2.24 19.33
N GLY A 78 6.34 -3.34 18.69
CA GLY A 78 7.23 -4.48 18.44
C GLY A 78 7.48 -5.38 19.66
N THR A 79 6.81 -5.15 20.78
CA THR A 79 6.98 -5.95 22.00
C THR A 79 6.16 -7.24 21.99
N SER A 80 5.17 -7.36 21.12
CA SER A 80 4.35 -8.56 20.97
C SER A 80 5.18 -9.78 20.60
N ALA A 81 5.11 -10.82 21.41
CA ALA A 81 5.81 -12.09 21.16
C ALA A 81 5.38 -12.73 19.82
N VAL A 82 4.16 -12.50 19.35
CA VAL A 82 3.69 -12.96 18.03
C VAL A 82 4.40 -12.20 16.93
N ALA A 83 4.45 -10.86 17.01
CA ALA A 83 5.14 -10.03 16.02
C ALA A 83 6.63 -10.38 15.90
N GLN A 84 7.30 -10.58 17.04
CA GLN A 84 8.72 -10.93 17.06
C GLN A 84 9.03 -12.30 16.42
N ARG A 85 8.17 -13.31 16.65
CA ARG A 85 8.38 -14.67 16.14
C ARG A 85 7.86 -14.89 14.72
N SER A 86 6.91 -14.08 14.27
CA SER A 86 6.24 -14.29 12.97
C SER A 86 6.44 -13.16 11.98
N HIS A 87 7.14 -12.07 12.35
CA HIS A 87 7.25 -10.81 11.60
C HIS A 87 5.89 -10.22 11.17
N ALA A 88 4.82 -10.56 11.91
CA ALA A 88 3.44 -10.13 11.61
C ALA A 88 3.21 -8.70 12.13
N MET A 89 3.79 -7.72 11.45
CA MET A 89 3.79 -6.31 11.89
C MET A 89 2.45 -5.59 11.70
N PHE A 90 1.53 -6.14 10.89
CA PHE A 90 0.32 -5.44 10.46
C PHE A 90 -0.98 -6.22 10.74
N GLY A 91 -0.96 -7.15 11.68
CA GLY A 91 -2.16 -7.93 12.03
C GLY A 91 -2.75 -8.76 10.87
N GLN A 92 -1.92 -9.10 9.87
CA GLN A 92 -2.37 -9.83 8.68
C GLN A 92 -2.80 -11.25 9.05
N MET A 93 -3.98 -11.64 8.58
CA MET A 93 -4.59 -12.95 8.84
C MET A 93 -4.65 -13.79 7.57
N ILE A 94 -4.59 -15.12 7.74
CA ILE A 94 -4.86 -16.10 6.68
C ILE A 94 -6.08 -16.91 7.11
N ALA A 95 -7.10 -16.98 6.26
CA ALA A 95 -8.21 -17.90 6.45
C ALA A 95 -7.70 -19.34 6.29
N ILE A 96 -8.02 -20.20 7.24
CA ILE A 96 -7.73 -21.64 7.20
C ILE A 96 -9.00 -22.48 7.04
N SER A 97 -10.15 -21.89 7.31
CA SER A 97 -11.50 -22.39 7.02
C SER A 97 -12.49 -21.21 6.99
N ASP A 98 -13.77 -21.47 6.68
CA ASP A 98 -14.78 -20.42 6.54
C ASP A 98 -14.95 -19.57 7.82
N ASP A 99 -14.72 -20.16 8.99
CA ASP A 99 -14.91 -19.56 10.31
C ASP A 99 -13.60 -19.34 11.10
N ARG A 100 -12.43 -19.73 10.54
CA ARG A 100 -11.15 -19.67 11.26
C ARG A 100 -10.08 -18.97 10.45
N SER A 101 -9.37 -18.05 11.12
CA SER A 101 -8.17 -17.41 10.57
C SER A 101 -7.04 -17.43 11.59
N ILE A 102 -5.81 -17.43 11.10
CA ILE A 102 -4.59 -17.38 11.92
C ILE A 102 -3.73 -16.20 11.48
N VAL A 103 -2.87 -15.72 12.38
CA VAL A 103 -1.90 -14.69 12.07
C VAL A 103 -0.93 -15.22 11.00
N ARG A 104 -0.80 -14.48 9.91
CA ARG A 104 0.15 -14.81 8.84
C ARG A 104 1.58 -14.70 9.34
N ARG A 105 2.38 -15.73 9.07
CA ARG A 105 3.81 -15.76 9.40
C ARG A 105 4.63 -15.38 8.16
N PHE A 106 5.69 -14.62 8.38
CA PHE A 106 6.59 -14.20 7.31
C PHE A 106 8.01 -14.63 7.65
N GLY A 107 8.77 -15.09 6.66
CA GLY A 107 10.18 -15.45 6.84
C GLY A 107 11.07 -14.22 7.11
N HIS A 108 10.68 -13.06 6.55
CA HIS A 108 11.39 -11.79 6.71
C HIS A 108 10.43 -10.62 6.85
N LEU A 109 10.86 -9.58 7.54
CA LEU A 109 10.08 -8.35 7.71
C LEU A 109 9.71 -7.70 6.36
N ALA A 110 10.61 -7.74 5.37
CA ALA A 110 10.34 -7.20 4.04
C ALA A 110 9.10 -7.82 3.39
N HIS A 111 8.89 -9.13 3.53
CA HIS A 111 7.71 -9.81 3.00
C HIS A 111 6.42 -9.38 3.71
N ALA A 112 6.48 -9.08 5.01
CA ALA A 112 5.33 -8.53 5.73
C ALA A 112 4.95 -7.14 5.22
N VAL A 113 5.96 -6.28 4.96
CA VAL A 113 5.77 -4.94 4.41
C VAL A 113 5.22 -5.00 2.98
N GLU A 114 5.77 -5.87 2.13
CA GLU A 114 5.27 -6.08 0.77
C GLU A 114 3.80 -6.54 0.78
N ALA A 115 3.48 -7.56 1.56
CA ALA A 115 2.11 -8.08 1.67
C ALA A 115 1.14 -7.03 2.24
N TYR A 116 1.58 -6.18 3.15
CA TYR A 116 0.81 -5.05 3.66
C TYR A 116 0.54 -4.01 2.56
N ALA A 117 1.56 -3.61 1.82
CA ALA A 117 1.41 -2.66 0.72
C ALA A 117 0.48 -3.20 -0.37
N VAL A 118 0.65 -4.45 -0.78
CA VAL A 118 -0.22 -5.13 -1.74
C VAL A 118 -1.66 -5.15 -1.25
N ASN A 119 -1.90 -5.47 0.01
CA ASN A 119 -3.26 -5.49 0.60
C ASN A 119 -3.95 -4.13 0.50
N LEU A 120 -3.31 -3.04 0.91
CA LEU A 120 -3.89 -1.68 0.80
C LEU A 120 -4.10 -1.28 -0.66
N ASN A 121 -3.23 -1.73 -1.55
CA ASN A 121 -3.25 -1.40 -2.96
C ASN A 121 -4.27 -2.21 -3.77
N THR A 122 -4.68 -3.40 -3.32
CA THR A 122 -5.52 -4.30 -4.11
C THR A 122 -6.89 -4.59 -3.49
N HIS A 123 -6.95 -4.78 -2.16
CA HIS A 123 -8.17 -5.27 -1.53
C HIS A 123 -9.32 -4.24 -1.59
N LYS A 124 -10.53 -4.71 -1.88
CA LYS A 124 -11.73 -3.87 -2.11
C LYS A 124 -12.09 -2.95 -0.93
N ALA A 125 -11.81 -3.37 0.30
CA ALA A 125 -12.08 -2.57 1.50
C ALA A 125 -11.32 -1.23 1.51
N TYR A 126 -10.21 -1.12 0.77
CA TYR A 126 -9.35 0.08 0.75
C TYR A 126 -9.52 0.95 -0.50
N ASN A 127 -10.64 0.83 -1.21
CA ASN A 127 -10.94 1.70 -2.35
C ASN A 127 -10.95 3.19 -1.96
N ARG A 128 -11.47 3.54 -0.76
CA ARG A 128 -11.49 4.93 -0.27
C ARG A 128 -10.08 5.45 0.02
N PHE A 129 -9.19 4.59 0.55
CA PHE A 129 -7.77 4.90 0.75
C PHE A 129 -7.11 5.26 -0.59
N ARG A 130 -7.24 4.40 -1.60
CA ARG A 130 -6.67 4.63 -2.93
C ARG A 130 -7.24 5.87 -3.61
N ALA A 131 -8.55 6.11 -3.49
CA ALA A 131 -9.19 7.30 -4.04
C ALA A 131 -8.64 8.59 -3.42
N LYS A 132 -8.55 8.66 -2.08
CA LYS A 132 -8.01 9.84 -1.38
C LYS A 132 -6.52 10.04 -1.69
N ARG A 133 -5.73 8.96 -1.79
CA ARG A 133 -4.32 9.04 -2.18
C ARG A 133 -4.16 9.59 -3.61
N ALA A 134 -4.96 9.11 -4.56
CA ALA A 134 -4.97 9.61 -5.93
C ALA A 134 -5.37 11.09 -6.00
N ASP A 135 -6.32 11.55 -5.19
CA ASP A 135 -6.68 12.97 -5.09
C ASP A 135 -5.51 13.83 -4.58
N GLN A 136 -4.79 13.37 -3.55
CA GLN A 136 -3.57 14.06 -3.09
C GLN A 136 -2.52 14.16 -4.22
N ARG A 137 -2.29 13.06 -4.98
CA ARG A 137 -1.39 13.07 -6.13
C ARG A 137 -1.84 14.03 -7.23
N ALA A 138 -3.12 14.08 -7.54
CA ALA A 138 -3.67 15.00 -8.55
C ALA A 138 -3.47 16.47 -8.17
N LYS A 139 -3.35 16.77 -6.87
CA LYS A 139 -3.03 18.10 -6.33
C LYS A 139 -1.53 18.36 -6.23
N GLY A 140 -0.66 17.48 -6.77
CA GLY A 140 0.79 17.60 -6.67
C GLY A 140 1.35 17.36 -5.25
N GLN A 141 0.56 16.77 -4.36
CA GLN A 141 0.96 16.53 -2.97
C GLN A 141 1.64 15.18 -2.81
N VAL A 142 2.56 15.08 -1.87
CA VAL A 142 3.01 13.79 -1.34
C VAL A 142 1.87 13.18 -0.53
N PRO A 143 1.54 11.89 -0.73
CA PRO A 143 0.52 11.22 0.06
C PRO A 143 0.81 11.30 1.56
N ASP A 144 -0.11 11.87 2.32
CA ASP A 144 -0.01 12.12 3.75
C ASP A 144 -0.68 10.99 4.53
N GLY A 145 0.11 10.19 5.24
CA GLY A 145 -0.39 9.04 5.99
C GLY A 145 -1.34 9.41 7.14
N PHE A 146 -1.16 10.56 7.77
CA PHE A 146 -2.07 11.04 8.82
C PHE A 146 -3.48 11.33 8.28
N GLU A 147 -3.57 11.91 7.08
CA GLU A 147 -4.84 12.17 6.42
C GLU A 147 -5.45 10.90 5.81
N LEU A 148 -4.61 10.01 5.28
CA LEU A 148 -5.07 8.74 4.72
C LEU A 148 -5.57 7.76 5.78
N ALA A 149 -5.10 7.85 7.02
CA ALA A 149 -5.59 7.05 8.15
C ALA A 149 -7.11 7.16 8.33
N LEU A 150 -7.71 8.33 8.02
CA LEU A 150 -9.16 8.55 8.10
C LEU A 150 -9.99 7.58 7.22
N THR A 151 -9.36 6.97 6.23
CA THR A 151 -10.03 6.04 5.30
C THR A 151 -9.97 4.58 5.75
N LEU A 152 -9.27 4.29 6.85
CA LEU A 152 -8.97 2.93 7.31
C LEU A 152 -9.94 2.41 8.39
N SER A 153 -11.13 2.98 8.52
CA SER A 153 -12.15 2.51 9.46
C SER A 153 -12.53 1.03 9.29
N ASN A 154 -12.30 0.45 8.10
CA ASN A 154 -12.55 -0.96 7.80
C ASN A 154 -11.31 -1.86 8.05
N TYR A 155 -10.18 -1.32 8.52
CA TYR A 155 -8.99 -2.10 8.81
C TYR A 155 -9.13 -2.89 10.12
N SER A 156 -9.90 -2.38 11.07
CA SER A 156 -10.12 -2.99 12.37
C SER A 156 -11.60 -2.92 12.77
N GLU A 157 -12.06 -3.89 13.56
CA GLU A 157 -13.39 -3.90 14.18
C GLU A 157 -13.62 -2.66 15.07
N ARG A 158 -12.55 -2.08 15.62
CA ARG A 158 -12.58 -0.85 16.45
C ARG A 158 -12.87 0.42 15.65
N LYS A 159 -12.90 0.36 14.30
CA LYS A 159 -13.31 1.45 13.40
C LYS A 159 -12.67 2.82 13.73
N ASN A 160 -13.50 3.77 14.23
CA ASN A 160 -13.05 5.13 14.50
C ASN A 160 -12.02 5.23 15.63
N ASP A 161 -12.10 4.36 16.63
CA ASP A 161 -11.10 4.31 17.71
C ASP A 161 -9.74 3.89 17.16
N TYR A 162 -9.71 2.91 16.26
CA TYR A 162 -8.51 2.50 15.56
C TYR A 162 -7.87 3.66 14.79
N VAL A 163 -8.67 4.40 14.03
CA VAL A 163 -8.21 5.58 13.28
C VAL A 163 -7.65 6.65 14.22
N ARG A 164 -8.33 6.92 15.33
CA ARG A 164 -7.89 7.89 16.34
C ARG A 164 -6.53 7.49 16.95
N ASP A 165 -6.37 6.21 17.29
CA ASP A 165 -5.16 5.69 17.89
C ASP A 165 -3.97 5.79 16.92
N ILE A 166 -4.12 5.37 15.66
CA ILE A 166 -3.08 5.53 14.62
C ILE A 166 -2.68 7.00 14.46
N ARG A 167 -3.64 7.89 14.31
CA ARG A 167 -3.36 9.32 14.16
C ARG A 167 -2.70 9.90 15.40
N GLY A 168 -3.07 9.42 16.60
CA GLY A 168 -2.42 9.76 17.85
C GLY A 168 -0.94 9.37 17.84
N ILE A 169 -0.62 8.14 17.44
CA ILE A 169 0.75 7.63 17.32
C ILE A 169 1.55 8.45 16.30
N ILE A 170 1.02 8.68 15.11
CA ILE A 170 1.69 9.46 14.06
C ILE A 170 2.04 10.87 14.56
N ARG A 171 1.09 11.53 15.25
CA ARG A 171 1.28 12.89 15.78
C ARG A 171 2.31 12.92 16.90
N ALA A 172 2.16 12.05 17.91
CA ALA A 172 3.01 12.03 19.08
C ALA A 172 4.49 11.75 18.74
N ASN A 173 4.72 10.92 17.71
CA ASN A 173 6.07 10.54 17.27
C ASN A 173 6.58 11.35 16.07
N ARG A 174 5.84 12.34 15.61
CA ARG A 174 6.21 13.21 14.49
C ARG A 174 6.57 12.43 13.21
N PHE A 175 5.79 11.38 12.87
CA PHE A 175 6.09 10.51 11.73
C PHE A 175 5.78 11.15 10.35
N ARG A 176 4.94 12.19 10.26
CA ARG A 176 4.53 12.79 8.98
C ARG A 176 5.69 13.20 8.05
N PRO A 177 6.81 13.79 8.52
CA PRO A 177 7.93 14.10 7.63
C PRO A 177 8.52 12.88 6.91
N LEU A 178 8.33 11.67 7.45
CA LEU A 178 8.80 10.43 6.84
C LEU A 178 8.07 10.10 5.53
N ASP A 179 6.90 10.68 5.27
CA ASP A 179 6.13 10.43 4.05
C ASP A 179 6.85 10.93 2.78
N SER A 180 7.73 11.91 2.92
CA SER A 180 8.61 12.39 1.85
C SER A 180 10.02 11.78 1.87
N ALA A 181 10.33 10.90 2.85
CA ALA A 181 11.65 10.32 2.97
C ALA A 181 11.97 9.38 1.79
N ARG A 182 13.26 9.36 1.40
CA ARG A 182 13.85 8.44 0.42
C ARG A 182 15.05 7.74 1.06
N LEU A 183 15.44 6.59 0.52
CA LEU A 183 16.73 6.01 0.88
C LEU A 183 17.83 6.91 0.30
N GLY A 184 18.83 7.22 1.10
CA GLY A 184 20.04 7.87 0.60
C GLY A 184 20.78 6.91 -0.34
N GLY A 185 21.21 7.40 -1.50
CA GLY A 185 22.09 6.66 -2.39
C GLY A 185 23.52 6.63 -1.83
#